data_e89c17933ac1a42553d2f96cbe8760f2
#
_entry.id   e89c17933ac1a42553d2f96cbe8760f2
#
_cell.length_a   1.000
_cell.length_b   1.000
_cell.length_c   1.000
_cell.angle_alpha   90.00
_cell.angle_beta   90.00
_cell.angle_gamma   90.00
#
_symmetry.space_group_name_H-M   'P 1'
#
loop_
_entity.id
_entity.type
_entity.pdbx_description
1 polymer ?
#
loop_
_entity_poly.entity_id
_entity_poly.type
_entity_poly.pdbx_seq_one_letter_code
_entity_poly.pdbx_strand_id
1 'polypeptide(L)'
;HDAFLTHGWGMTEMSPLGTINTPTKKTMSLPLEDRYQLQTKQGYPMFGVEIKTVDDKGKELPRDGEASGALKVKGPWIMHTYYKADSPAVDDEGWFDTGDVATIHPDGCMQIVDRAKDVIKTGGEWISSIDLENAVLTHENILEACVVGVPHPKWDERPLLFLITKDGNEMDKEEINNFLLKKVVKWWLPDDIIFVKE
;
A
#
# COMPACT_ATOMS: atom_id res chain seq x y z
N HIS A 1 -9.62 22.15 15.67
CA HIS A 1 -10.38 22.30 14.43
C HIS A 1 -11.36 21.13 14.32
N ASP A 2 -12.66 21.42 14.13
CA ASP A 2 -13.72 20.40 13.91
C ASP A 2 -13.74 19.95 12.43
N ALA A 3 -12.56 19.62 11.87
CA ALA A 3 -12.45 19.15 10.51
C ALA A 3 -12.48 17.61 10.48
N PHE A 4 -13.29 17.04 9.59
CA PHE A 4 -13.33 15.63 9.31
C PHE A 4 -12.52 15.36 8.03
N LEU A 5 -11.48 14.53 8.13
CA LEU A 5 -10.68 14.13 6.97
C LEU A 5 -11.30 12.87 6.33
N THR A 6 -11.67 12.97 5.07
CA THR A 6 -12.14 11.84 4.28
C THR A 6 -11.05 11.42 3.30
N HIS A 7 -10.65 10.16 3.35
CA HIS A 7 -9.72 9.59 2.39
C HIS A 7 -10.50 9.13 1.14
N GLY A 8 -9.99 9.46 -0.04
CA GLY A 8 -10.47 8.98 -1.32
C GLY A 8 -9.32 8.45 -2.15
N TRP A 9 -9.59 7.44 -2.97
CA TRP A 9 -8.63 6.87 -3.89
C TRP A 9 -9.20 6.86 -5.30
N GLY A 10 -8.34 7.14 -6.25
CA GLY A 10 -8.68 7.13 -7.66
C GLY A 10 -7.49 7.53 -8.52
N MET A 11 -7.72 7.55 -9.82
CA MET A 11 -6.72 7.88 -10.83
C MET A 11 -7.41 8.45 -12.08
N THR A 12 -6.63 9.01 -12.99
CA THR A 12 -7.16 9.60 -14.24
C THR A 12 -8.03 8.59 -15.01
N GLU A 13 -7.61 7.34 -15.04
CA GLU A 13 -8.29 6.22 -15.69
C GLU A 13 -9.65 5.88 -15.06
N MET A 14 -9.96 6.44 -13.90
CA MET A 14 -11.24 6.27 -13.17
C MET A 14 -12.13 7.52 -13.21
N SER A 15 -11.74 8.59 -13.87
CA SER A 15 -12.49 9.82 -14.13
C SER A 15 -13.13 10.55 -12.91
N PRO A 16 -12.46 10.83 -11.81
CA PRO A 16 -11.18 10.31 -11.29
C PRO A 16 -11.32 9.31 -10.13
N LEU A 17 -12.54 9.06 -9.58
CA LEU A 17 -12.74 8.48 -8.25
C LEU A 17 -13.15 7.00 -8.30
N GLY A 18 -12.38 6.14 -7.60
CA GLY A 18 -12.67 4.72 -7.44
C GLY A 18 -13.33 4.37 -6.11
N THR A 19 -12.73 4.84 -5.01
CA THR A 19 -13.26 4.59 -3.65
C THR A 19 -13.27 5.84 -2.80
N ILE A 20 -14.09 5.83 -1.73
CA ILE A 20 -14.15 6.89 -0.74
C ILE A 20 -14.40 6.30 0.65
N ASN A 21 -13.70 6.79 1.65
CA ASN A 21 -13.89 6.40 3.04
C ASN A 21 -14.94 7.29 3.73
N THR A 22 -16.21 7.04 3.40
CA THR A 22 -17.31 7.78 4.03
C THR A 22 -17.63 7.16 5.39
N PRO A 23 -17.69 7.96 6.47
CA PRO A 23 -18.02 7.46 7.80
C PRO A 23 -19.46 6.95 7.85
N THR A 24 -19.65 5.80 8.47
CA THR A 24 -20.95 5.22 8.77
C THR A 24 -21.36 5.52 10.22
N LYS A 25 -22.64 5.31 10.55
CA LYS A 25 -23.08 5.43 11.96
C LYS A 25 -22.29 4.49 12.88
N LYS A 26 -21.93 3.29 12.39
CA LYS A 26 -21.14 2.32 13.13
C LYS A 26 -19.73 2.86 13.39
N THR A 27 -19.04 3.36 12.37
CA THR A 27 -17.69 3.90 12.52
C THR A 27 -17.65 5.14 13.40
N MET A 28 -18.68 6.01 13.33
CA MET A 28 -18.76 7.19 14.18
C MET A 28 -19.05 6.90 15.66
N SER A 29 -19.54 5.70 16.01
CA SER A 29 -19.73 5.26 17.40
C SER A 29 -18.49 4.64 18.04
N LEU A 30 -17.42 4.41 17.27
CA LEU A 30 -16.18 3.86 17.78
C LEU A 30 -15.36 4.90 18.57
N PRO A 31 -14.46 4.46 19.48
CA PRO A 31 -13.45 5.31 20.08
C PRO A 31 -12.65 6.08 19.01
N LEU A 32 -12.12 7.25 19.38
CA LEU A 32 -11.45 8.16 18.43
C LEU A 32 -10.25 7.50 17.72
N GLU A 33 -9.44 6.75 18.47
CA GLU A 33 -8.27 6.02 17.93
C GLU A 33 -8.69 4.99 16.89
N ASP A 34 -9.73 4.20 17.14
CA ASP A 34 -10.25 3.21 16.19
C ASP A 34 -10.79 3.90 14.92
N ARG A 35 -11.40 5.09 15.06
CA ARG A 35 -11.83 5.89 13.91
C ARG A 35 -10.65 6.36 13.06
N TYR A 36 -9.57 6.80 13.69
CA TYR A 36 -8.36 7.21 12.97
C TYR A 36 -7.76 6.04 12.16
N GLN A 37 -7.69 4.85 12.74
CA GLN A 37 -7.23 3.65 12.02
C GLN A 37 -8.10 3.33 10.80
N LEU A 38 -9.42 3.50 10.91
CA LEU A 38 -10.31 3.31 9.75
C LEU A 38 -10.15 4.43 8.70
N GLN A 39 -9.85 5.67 9.11
CA GLN A 39 -9.65 6.80 8.20
C GLN A 39 -8.38 6.71 7.36
N THR A 40 -7.40 5.88 7.75
CA THR A 40 -6.20 5.63 6.94
C THR A 40 -6.49 4.77 5.70
N LYS A 41 -7.61 4.03 5.67
CA LYS A 41 -8.01 3.19 4.54
C LYS A 41 -8.64 4.02 3.41
N GLN A 42 -8.57 3.54 2.19
CA GLN A 42 -9.12 4.23 1.01
C GLN A 42 -10.64 4.05 0.87
N GLY A 43 -11.24 3.17 1.68
CA GLY A 43 -12.68 3.08 1.87
C GLY A 43 -13.39 2.16 0.88
N TYR A 44 -14.62 2.51 0.53
CA TYR A 44 -15.55 1.67 -0.21
C TYR A 44 -15.66 2.10 -1.67
N PRO A 45 -15.86 1.15 -2.60
CA PRO A 45 -16.05 1.50 -4.00
C PRO A 45 -17.27 2.40 -4.19
N MET A 46 -17.14 3.35 -5.11
CA MET A 46 -18.24 4.21 -5.52
C MET A 46 -19.34 3.38 -6.20
N PHE A 47 -20.58 3.87 -6.14
CA PHE A 47 -21.69 3.21 -6.81
C PHE A 47 -21.38 2.97 -8.29
N GLY A 48 -21.43 1.71 -8.74
CA GLY A 48 -21.12 1.29 -10.10
C GLY A 48 -19.63 0.94 -10.33
N VAL A 49 -18.76 1.11 -9.35
CA VAL A 49 -17.38 0.60 -9.40
C VAL A 49 -17.30 -0.74 -8.67
N GLU A 50 -16.75 -1.72 -9.34
CA GLU A 50 -16.39 -3.02 -8.79
C GLU A 50 -14.89 -3.07 -8.56
N ILE A 51 -14.46 -3.71 -7.47
CA ILE A 51 -13.05 -3.91 -7.12
C ILE A 51 -12.80 -5.38 -6.78
N LYS A 52 -11.64 -5.88 -7.16
CA LYS A 52 -11.11 -7.18 -6.71
C LYS A 52 -9.60 -7.12 -6.56
N THR A 53 -9.04 -7.98 -5.73
CA THR A 53 -7.60 -8.25 -5.67
C THR A 53 -7.32 -9.63 -6.22
N VAL A 54 -6.22 -9.77 -6.96
CA VAL A 54 -5.82 -11.04 -7.59
C VAL A 54 -4.36 -11.36 -7.27
N ASP A 55 -4.05 -12.66 -7.22
CA ASP A 55 -2.69 -13.16 -7.11
C ASP A 55 -1.93 -13.06 -8.45
N ASP A 56 -0.65 -13.46 -8.47
CA ASP A 56 0.21 -13.45 -9.66
C ASP A 56 -0.31 -14.36 -10.81
N LYS A 57 -1.26 -15.24 -10.53
CA LYS A 57 -1.92 -16.12 -11.51
C LYS A 57 -3.27 -15.58 -11.98
N GLY A 58 -3.67 -14.40 -11.50
CA GLY A 58 -4.95 -13.76 -11.81
C GLY A 58 -6.15 -14.33 -11.05
N LYS A 59 -5.93 -15.22 -10.05
CA LYS A 59 -6.99 -15.75 -9.20
C LYS A 59 -7.41 -14.71 -8.17
N GLU A 60 -8.73 -14.50 -8.04
CA GLU A 60 -9.28 -13.59 -7.02
C GLU A 60 -8.96 -14.07 -5.60
N LEU A 61 -8.50 -13.13 -4.78
CA LEU A 61 -8.15 -13.34 -3.38
C LEU A 61 -9.37 -13.16 -2.45
N PRO A 62 -9.34 -13.75 -1.25
CA PRO A 62 -10.41 -13.57 -0.27
C PRO A 62 -10.45 -12.11 0.24
N ARG A 63 -11.65 -11.67 0.64
CA ARG A 63 -11.87 -10.36 1.27
C ARG A 63 -11.77 -10.50 2.79
N ASP A 64 -10.58 -10.81 3.29
CA ASP A 64 -10.29 -11.03 4.73
C ASP A 64 -9.54 -9.87 5.40
N GLY A 65 -9.07 -8.90 4.59
CA GLY A 65 -8.26 -7.77 5.05
C GLY A 65 -6.78 -8.11 5.25
N GLU A 66 -6.36 -9.33 4.94
CA GLU A 66 -4.99 -9.83 5.11
C GLU A 66 -4.36 -10.18 3.76
N ALA A 67 -5.09 -10.90 2.90
CA ALA A 67 -4.61 -11.29 1.58
C ALA A 67 -4.44 -10.06 0.68
N SER A 68 -3.20 -9.72 0.35
CA SER A 68 -2.84 -8.62 -0.54
C SER A 68 -2.57 -9.10 -1.95
N GLY A 69 -2.99 -8.33 -2.95
CA GLY A 69 -2.79 -8.66 -4.36
C GLY A 69 -3.00 -7.49 -5.29
N ALA A 70 -2.75 -7.70 -6.59
CA ALA A 70 -2.93 -6.68 -7.61
C ALA A 70 -4.40 -6.20 -7.62
N LEU A 71 -4.59 -4.89 -7.44
CA LEU A 71 -5.92 -4.28 -7.42
C LEU A 71 -6.44 -4.09 -8.85
N LYS A 72 -7.57 -4.69 -9.14
CA LYS A 72 -8.30 -4.51 -10.39
C LYS A 72 -9.63 -3.82 -10.16
N VAL A 73 -10.02 -2.97 -11.11
CA VAL A 73 -11.26 -2.20 -11.06
C VAL A 73 -12.05 -2.34 -12.35
N LYS A 74 -13.38 -2.22 -12.24
CA LYS A 74 -14.32 -2.25 -13.35
C LYS A 74 -15.48 -1.31 -13.07
N GLY A 75 -15.99 -0.62 -14.09
CA GLY A 75 -17.13 0.27 -13.92
C GLY A 75 -17.40 1.13 -15.16
N PRO A 76 -18.56 1.82 -15.23
CA PRO A 76 -18.99 2.54 -16.43
C PRO A 76 -18.14 3.76 -16.79
N TRP A 77 -17.34 4.29 -15.87
CA TRP A 77 -16.42 5.41 -16.11
C TRP A 77 -14.94 5.03 -15.98
N ILE A 78 -14.64 3.73 -15.87
CA ILE A 78 -13.28 3.22 -15.95
C ILE A 78 -12.85 3.23 -17.41
N MET A 79 -11.67 3.78 -17.68
CA MET A 79 -11.13 3.88 -19.02
C MET A 79 -10.90 2.49 -19.63
N HIS A 80 -11.36 2.32 -20.89
CA HIS A 80 -11.20 1.07 -21.61
C HIS A 80 -9.90 1.05 -22.45
N THR A 81 -9.54 2.18 -23.05
CA THR A 81 -8.40 2.25 -23.98
C THR A 81 -7.75 3.61 -23.90
N TYR A 82 -6.42 3.68 -23.88
CA TYR A 82 -5.67 4.93 -23.95
C TYR A 82 -5.79 5.56 -25.34
N TYR A 83 -5.72 6.89 -25.39
CA TYR A 83 -5.74 7.62 -26.64
C TYR A 83 -4.59 7.16 -27.57
N LYS A 84 -4.94 6.79 -28.80
CA LYS A 84 -4.01 6.25 -29.83
C LYS A 84 -3.34 4.91 -29.46
N ALA A 85 -3.82 4.19 -28.48
CA ALA A 85 -3.35 2.82 -28.23
C ALA A 85 -4.08 1.84 -29.17
N ASP A 86 -3.34 0.83 -29.63
CA ASP A 86 -3.86 -0.20 -30.55
C ASP A 86 -4.62 -1.31 -29.82
N SER A 87 -4.50 -1.39 -28.48
CA SER A 87 -5.12 -2.42 -27.66
C SER A 87 -5.88 -1.84 -26.47
N PRO A 88 -6.92 -2.55 -25.97
CA PRO A 88 -7.55 -2.21 -24.69
C PRO A 88 -6.56 -2.22 -23.52
N ALA A 89 -6.82 -1.39 -22.52
CA ALA A 89 -6.11 -1.37 -21.24
C ALA A 89 -6.80 -2.27 -20.19
N VAL A 90 -7.94 -2.85 -20.54
CA VAL A 90 -8.70 -3.80 -19.72
C VAL A 90 -8.49 -5.22 -20.23
N ASP A 91 -8.62 -6.20 -19.35
CA ASP A 91 -8.63 -7.61 -19.73
C ASP A 91 -9.94 -8.03 -20.45
N ASP A 92 -10.02 -9.29 -20.87
CA ASP A 92 -11.19 -9.83 -21.61
C ASP A 92 -12.50 -9.76 -20.83
N GLU A 93 -12.44 -9.66 -19.50
CA GLU A 93 -13.60 -9.48 -18.63
C GLU A 93 -13.93 -8.01 -18.35
N GLY A 94 -13.11 -7.07 -18.85
CA GLY A 94 -13.26 -5.62 -18.68
C GLY A 94 -12.69 -5.08 -17.39
N TRP A 95 -11.75 -5.78 -16.74
CA TRP A 95 -11.04 -5.31 -15.56
C TRP A 95 -9.79 -4.53 -15.95
N PHE A 96 -9.66 -3.36 -15.38
CA PHE A 96 -8.47 -2.50 -15.48
C PHE A 96 -7.50 -2.81 -14.33
N ASP A 97 -6.22 -3.02 -14.65
CA ASP A 97 -5.16 -3.18 -13.65
C ASP A 97 -4.64 -1.80 -13.23
N THR A 98 -4.76 -1.49 -11.95
CA THR A 98 -4.44 -0.15 -11.42
C THR A 98 -2.95 0.06 -11.19
N GLY A 99 -2.17 -1.01 -11.13
CA GLY A 99 -0.77 -0.99 -10.69
C GLY A 99 -0.61 -0.75 -9.18
N ASP A 100 -1.71 -0.85 -8.41
CA ASP A 100 -1.67 -0.82 -6.94
C ASP A 100 -1.81 -2.23 -6.39
N VAL A 101 -1.25 -2.46 -5.21
CA VAL A 101 -1.46 -3.64 -4.37
C VAL A 101 -2.37 -3.26 -3.22
N ALA A 102 -3.40 -4.05 -2.98
CA ALA A 102 -4.40 -3.75 -1.96
C ALA A 102 -4.87 -5.01 -1.23
N THR A 103 -5.47 -4.80 -0.05
CA THR A 103 -6.34 -5.77 0.63
C THR A 103 -7.78 -5.28 0.57
N ILE A 104 -8.73 -6.22 0.63
CA ILE A 104 -10.16 -5.90 0.76
C ILE A 104 -10.67 -6.57 2.03
N HIS A 105 -11.25 -5.77 2.93
CA HIS A 105 -11.82 -6.28 4.18
C HIS A 105 -13.18 -6.94 3.96
N PRO A 106 -13.66 -7.78 4.92
CA PRO A 106 -14.95 -8.47 4.80
C PRO A 106 -16.16 -7.56 4.60
N ASP A 107 -16.07 -6.31 5.04
CA ASP A 107 -17.11 -5.29 4.87
C ASP A 107 -17.03 -4.56 3.51
N GLY A 108 -16.04 -4.90 2.68
CA GLY A 108 -15.79 -4.29 1.37
C GLY A 108 -14.89 -3.06 1.40
N CYS A 109 -14.40 -2.66 2.58
CA CYS A 109 -13.44 -1.56 2.70
C CYS A 109 -12.10 -1.96 2.08
N MET A 110 -11.56 -1.14 1.20
CA MET A 110 -10.27 -1.34 0.56
C MET A 110 -9.16 -0.60 1.32
N GLN A 111 -8.00 -1.21 1.38
CA GLN A 111 -6.76 -0.61 1.88
C GLN A 111 -5.63 -0.86 0.90
N ILE A 112 -5.01 0.22 0.40
CA ILE A 112 -3.78 0.16 -0.39
C ILE A 112 -2.64 -0.30 0.52
N VAL A 113 -1.86 -1.24 0.03
CA VAL A 113 -0.67 -1.77 0.70
C VAL A 113 0.58 -1.11 0.12
N ASP A 114 0.66 -1.08 -1.23
CA ASP A 114 1.81 -0.51 -1.93
C ASP A 114 1.50 -0.33 -3.44
N ARG A 115 2.47 0.17 -4.20
CA ARG A 115 2.50 0.09 -5.65
C ARG A 115 3.06 -1.25 -6.10
N ALA A 116 2.51 -1.85 -7.15
CA ALA A 116 2.98 -3.14 -7.67
C ALA A 116 4.46 -3.14 -8.12
N LYS A 117 4.99 -1.96 -8.49
CA LYS A 117 6.40 -1.75 -8.86
C LYS A 117 7.33 -1.51 -7.66
N ASP A 118 6.79 -1.14 -6.49
CA ASP A 118 7.56 -0.75 -5.31
C ASP A 118 7.47 -1.83 -4.20
N VAL A 119 6.42 -2.68 -4.23
CA VAL A 119 6.29 -3.82 -3.32
C VAL A 119 7.47 -4.79 -3.51
N ILE A 120 8.08 -5.21 -2.41
CA ILE A 120 9.28 -6.06 -2.42
C ILE A 120 8.85 -7.52 -2.37
N LYS A 121 9.18 -8.28 -3.41
CA LYS A 121 8.81 -9.69 -3.54
C LYS A 121 9.90 -10.58 -2.97
N THR A 122 9.69 -11.12 -1.78
CA THR A 122 10.70 -11.90 -1.07
C THR A 122 10.21 -13.31 -0.75
N GLY A 123 10.80 -14.33 -1.38
CA GLY A 123 10.52 -15.75 -1.07
C GLY A 123 9.04 -16.16 -1.28
N GLY A 124 8.32 -15.49 -2.19
CA GLY A 124 6.90 -15.73 -2.44
C GLY A 124 5.95 -14.92 -1.56
N GLU A 125 6.48 -14.10 -0.66
CA GLU A 125 5.74 -13.17 0.18
C GLU A 125 6.02 -11.72 -0.24
N TRP A 126 5.14 -10.80 0.12
CA TRP A 126 5.26 -9.40 -0.24
C TRP A 126 5.53 -8.53 0.99
N ILE A 127 6.53 -7.64 0.88
CA ILE A 127 6.83 -6.63 1.89
C ILE A 127 6.39 -5.27 1.35
N SER A 128 5.56 -4.57 2.11
CA SER A 128 5.20 -3.18 1.82
C SER A 128 6.39 -2.28 2.11
N SER A 129 6.87 -1.58 1.08
CA SER A 129 7.90 -0.57 1.23
C SER A 129 7.38 0.58 2.11
N ILE A 130 6.14 1.00 1.88
CA ILE A 130 5.45 2.09 2.59
C ILE A 130 5.32 1.78 4.09
N ASP A 131 4.90 0.56 4.46
CA ASP A 131 4.72 0.20 5.86
C ASP A 131 6.06 0.16 6.60
N LEU A 132 7.12 -0.31 5.93
CA LEU A 132 8.47 -0.34 6.50
C LEU A 132 9.05 1.08 6.66
N GLU A 133 8.83 1.96 5.67
CA GLU A 133 9.18 3.39 5.75
C GLU A 133 8.42 4.07 6.89
N ASN A 134 7.11 3.89 6.97
CA ASN A 134 6.29 4.46 8.04
C ASN A 134 6.70 3.94 9.42
N ALA A 135 7.05 2.65 9.53
CA ALA A 135 7.50 2.07 10.79
C ALA A 135 8.78 2.75 11.29
N VAL A 136 9.78 2.94 10.41
CA VAL A 136 11.05 3.56 10.79
C VAL A 136 10.94 5.06 11.02
N LEU A 137 10.07 5.78 10.28
CA LEU A 137 9.81 7.21 10.45
C LEU A 137 9.22 7.57 11.83
N THR A 138 8.68 6.60 12.57
CA THR A 138 8.26 6.83 13.96
C THR A 138 9.44 6.89 14.94
N HIS A 139 10.67 6.66 14.50
CA HIS A 139 11.87 6.83 15.31
C HIS A 139 12.22 8.31 15.45
N GLU A 140 12.50 8.76 16.68
CA GLU A 140 12.67 10.18 17.00
C GLU A 140 13.80 10.89 16.21
N ASN A 141 14.86 10.16 15.85
CA ASN A 141 16.04 10.70 15.18
C ASN A 141 16.00 10.56 13.65
N ILE A 142 14.98 9.92 13.06
CA ILE A 142 14.85 9.77 11.62
C ILE A 142 14.04 10.94 11.05
N LEU A 143 14.55 11.53 9.97
CA LEU A 143 13.91 12.62 9.24
C LEU A 143 13.17 12.08 8.01
N GLU A 144 13.86 11.27 7.19
CA GLU A 144 13.31 10.66 5.98
C GLU A 144 13.77 9.21 5.86
N ALA A 145 12.95 8.40 5.21
CA ALA A 145 13.20 6.99 4.93
C ALA A 145 12.73 6.64 3.52
N CYS A 146 13.49 5.78 2.85
CA CYS A 146 13.10 5.17 1.58
C CYS A 146 13.51 3.69 1.59
N VAL A 147 12.61 2.81 1.20
CA VAL A 147 12.87 1.37 1.12
C VAL A 147 12.73 0.91 -0.33
N VAL A 148 13.73 0.19 -0.82
CA VAL A 148 13.71 -0.38 -2.16
C VAL A 148 13.98 -1.88 -2.13
N GLY A 149 13.35 -2.62 -3.04
CA GLY A 149 13.68 -4.01 -3.29
C GLY A 149 14.99 -4.11 -4.07
N VAL A 150 15.96 -4.88 -3.56
CA VAL A 150 17.19 -5.21 -4.29
C VAL A 150 17.23 -6.71 -4.60
N PRO A 151 17.71 -7.10 -5.81
CA PRO A 151 17.80 -8.51 -6.18
C PRO A 151 18.61 -9.31 -5.16
N HIS A 152 18.07 -10.48 -4.76
CA HIS A 152 18.74 -11.38 -3.82
C HIS A 152 18.77 -12.82 -4.35
N PRO A 153 19.93 -13.51 -4.34
CA PRO A 153 20.11 -14.82 -5.01
C PRO A 153 19.17 -15.93 -4.53
N LYS A 154 18.64 -15.82 -3.31
CA LYS A 154 17.80 -16.83 -2.67
C LYS A 154 16.34 -16.42 -2.54
N TRP A 155 16.06 -15.13 -2.40
CA TRP A 155 14.77 -14.61 -1.97
C TRP A 155 14.08 -13.75 -3.03
N ASP A 156 14.56 -13.71 -4.26
CA ASP A 156 14.19 -12.81 -5.35
C ASP A 156 14.60 -11.38 -5.05
N GLU A 157 14.00 -10.75 -4.05
CA GLU A 157 14.33 -9.41 -3.57
C GLU A 157 14.44 -9.38 -2.05
N ARG A 158 15.22 -8.40 -1.57
CA ARG A 158 15.31 -8.06 -0.15
C ARG A 158 15.25 -6.55 0.04
N PRO A 159 14.68 -6.07 1.18
CA PRO A 159 14.63 -4.65 1.46
C PRO A 159 16.03 -4.06 1.69
N LEU A 160 16.30 -2.93 1.05
CA LEU A 160 17.41 -2.03 1.34
C LEU A 160 16.82 -0.72 1.84
N LEU A 161 17.22 -0.27 3.03
CA LEU A 161 16.69 0.91 3.69
C LEU A 161 17.67 2.08 3.58
N PHE A 162 17.19 3.20 3.05
CA PHE A 162 17.91 4.47 3.03
C PHE A 162 17.34 5.39 4.09
N LEU A 163 18.20 6.06 4.86
CA LEU A 163 17.80 6.94 5.94
C LEU A 163 18.51 8.30 5.88
N ILE A 164 17.75 9.34 6.18
CA ILE A 164 18.27 10.65 6.56
C ILE A 164 17.94 10.86 8.03
N THR A 165 18.97 11.15 8.82
CA THR A 165 18.83 11.47 10.25
C THR A 165 18.66 12.97 10.47
N LYS A 166 17.98 13.36 11.54
CA LYS A 166 17.73 14.78 11.87
C LYS A 166 18.99 15.57 12.21
N ASP A 167 20.00 14.89 12.73
CA ASP A 167 21.28 15.50 13.13
C ASP A 167 22.40 15.28 12.10
N GLY A 168 22.12 14.56 10.99
CA GLY A 168 23.06 14.24 9.93
C GLY A 168 24.13 13.21 10.30
N ASN A 169 24.01 12.56 11.47
CA ASN A 169 24.94 11.51 11.91
C ASN A 169 24.37 10.12 11.60
N GLU A 170 25.27 9.18 11.29
CA GLU A 170 24.88 7.78 11.14
C GLU A 170 24.55 7.17 12.52
N MET A 171 23.53 6.32 12.54
CA MET A 171 23.13 5.57 13.73
C MET A 171 23.62 4.12 13.63
N ASP A 172 23.59 3.40 14.76
CA ASP A 172 23.86 1.97 14.75
C ASP A 172 22.74 1.22 14.00
N LYS A 173 23.11 0.46 12.98
CA LYS A 173 22.20 -0.36 12.20
C LYS A 173 21.47 -1.40 13.05
N GLU A 174 22.12 -1.94 14.09
CA GLU A 174 21.49 -2.86 15.03
C GLU A 174 20.40 -2.18 15.86
N GLU A 175 20.61 -0.92 16.24
CA GLU A 175 19.60 -0.13 16.95
C GLU A 175 18.34 0.04 16.10
N ILE A 176 18.50 0.43 14.82
CA ILE A 176 17.37 0.57 13.88
C ILE A 176 16.65 -0.76 13.69
N ASN A 177 17.36 -1.87 13.49
CA ASN A 177 16.78 -3.18 13.34
C ASN A 177 16.00 -3.63 14.59
N ASN A 178 16.55 -3.38 15.78
CA ASN A 178 15.88 -3.67 17.05
C ASN A 178 14.64 -2.79 17.27
N PHE A 179 14.65 -1.57 16.77
CA PHE A 179 13.47 -0.70 16.77
C PHE A 179 12.38 -1.25 15.82
N LEU A 180 12.75 -1.62 14.59
CA LEU A 180 11.84 -2.18 13.60
C LEU A 180 11.24 -3.52 14.05
N LEU A 181 11.99 -4.39 14.73
CA LEU A 181 11.50 -5.67 15.27
C LEU A 181 10.30 -5.53 16.22
N LYS A 182 10.09 -4.36 16.80
CA LYS A 182 8.92 -4.08 17.66
C LYS A 182 7.67 -3.69 16.87
N LYS A 183 7.80 -3.45 15.56
CA LYS A 183 6.75 -2.89 14.70
C LYS A 183 6.42 -3.75 13.51
N VAL A 184 7.40 -4.48 12.98
CA VAL A 184 7.24 -5.34 11.81
C VAL A 184 7.73 -6.75 12.10
N VAL A 185 7.30 -7.72 11.30
CA VAL A 185 7.75 -9.11 11.45
C VAL A 185 9.22 -9.24 11.04
N LYS A 186 9.94 -10.19 11.64
CA LYS A 186 11.39 -10.33 11.50
C LYS A 186 11.88 -10.42 10.05
N TRP A 187 11.14 -11.07 9.18
CA TRP A 187 11.54 -11.27 7.79
C TRP A 187 11.36 -10.03 6.90
N TRP A 188 10.71 -8.96 7.43
CA TRP A 188 10.64 -7.64 6.79
C TRP A 188 11.89 -6.78 7.02
N LEU A 189 12.74 -7.15 7.99
CA LEU A 189 13.93 -6.36 8.28
C LEU A 189 14.81 -6.17 7.04
N PRO A 190 15.33 -4.97 6.82
CA PRO A 190 16.24 -4.71 5.71
C PRO A 190 17.54 -5.51 5.86
N ASP A 191 18.06 -5.99 4.74
CA ASP A 191 19.35 -6.68 4.72
C ASP A 191 20.52 -5.71 4.92
N ASP A 192 20.34 -4.43 4.51
CA ASP A 192 21.29 -3.36 4.82
C ASP A 192 20.59 -2.01 4.99
N ILE A 193 21.29 -1.08 5.64
CA ILE A 193 20.85 0.29 5.92
C ILE A 193 21.92 1.24 5.45
N ILE A 194 21.54 2.22 4.62
CA ILE A 194 22.44 3.23 4.07
C ILE A 194 21.99 4.60 4.57
N PHE A 195 22.90 5.30 5.22
CA PHE A 195 22.67 6.69 5.59
C PHE A 195 23.07 7.61 4.45
N VAL A 196 22.16 8.50 4.06
CA VAL A 196 22.36 9.47 2.99
C VAL A 196 22.28 10.88 3.54
N LYS A 197 22.94 11.81 2.86
CA LYS A 197 22.86 13.25 3.13
C LYS A 197 21.86 13.84 2.12
N GLU A 198 21.19 14.93 2.54
CA GLU A 198 20.36 15.70 1.62
C GLU A 198 21.08 16.08 0.32
#